data_c500632ff9100d78f3410a3f87f3e3c3
#
_entry.id   c500632ff9100d78f3410a3f87f3e3c3
#
_cell.length_a   1.000
_cell.length_b   1.000
_cell.length_c   1.000
_cell.angle_alpha   90.00
_cell.angle_beta   90.00
_cell.angle_gamma   90.00
#
_symmetry.space_group_name_H-M   'P 1'
#
loop_
_entity.id
_entity.type
_entity.pdbx_description
1 polymer ?
#
loop_
_entity_poly.entity_id
_entity_poly.type
_entity_poly.pdbx_seq_one_letter_code
_entity_poly.pdbx_strand_id
1 'polypeptide(L)'
;RPHEDVKKDQVKYFKEYIQNTQLNAEPVLVCHPPNKELEDISYLFTNTKPFVSFERKGVLYKLWRMNHPNLITRVNNALRSIDKLYIADGHHRSFSSLAYAKEDASKNQFMVMVLPHQQIEIGSFCRMFKTLNVLRTDHFIAQLSTSFTVEKLSSHKPPRNAFEFCMYIGGSWFRLTSNRSKTATSTLSRIPTTIIYADIAQPLLDIQDSQYDKQH
;
A
#
# COMPACT_ATOMS: atom_id res chain seq x y z
N ARG A 1 4.28 5.63 12.68
CA ARG A 1 5.35 6.19 11.82
C ARG A 1 4.92 5.98 10.36
N PRO A 2 4.94 6.99 9.49
CA PRO A 2 4.65 6.79 8.08
C PRO A 2 5.69 5.84 7.50
N HIS A 3 5.24 4.92 6.64
CA HIS A 3 6.13 4.00 5.93
C HIS A 3 6.61 4.59 4.59
N GLU A 4 6.05 5.74 4.22
CA GLU A 4 6.31 6.42 2.97
C GLU A 4 6.36 7.93 3.21
N ASP A 5 7.36 8.59 2.67
CA ASP A 5 7.44 10.04 2.70
C ASP A 5 6.49 10.64 1.64
N VAL A 6 5.70 11.62 2.05
CA VAL A 6 4.75 12.26 1.14
C VAL A 6 5.42 13.37 0.34
N LYS A 7 5.24 13.35 -0.97
CA LYS A 7 5.75 14.40 -1.87
C LYS A 7 4.97 15.70 -1.65
N LYS A 8 5.68 16.76 -1.28
CA LYS A 8 5.08 18.07 -0.97
C LYS A 8 4.22 18.60 -2.10
N ASP A 9 4.65 18.43 -3.36
CA ASP A 9 3.90 18.88 -4.54
C ASP A 9 2.56 18.14 -4.69
N GLN A 10 2.53 16.84 -4.41
CA GLN A 10 1.28 16.07 -4.43
C GLN A 10 0.34 16.47 -3.29
N VAL A 11 0.87 16.71 -2.09
CA VAL A 11 0.07 17.23 -0.97
C VAL A 11 -0.55 18.56 -1.32
N LYS A 12 0.22 19.49 -1.92
CA LYS A 12 -0.28 20.78 -2.39
C LYS A 12 -1.36 20.61 -3.45
N TYR A 13 -1.11 19.80 -4.47
CA TYR A 13 -2.08 19.51 -5.55
C TYR A 13 -3.42 18.98 -5.01
N PHE A 14 -3.40 17.95 -4.17
CA PHE A 14 -4.63 17.39 -3.59
C PHE A 14 -5.32 18.37 -2.64
N LYS A 15 -4.57 19.21 -1.91
CA LYS A 15 -5.16 20.27 -1.09
C LYS A 15 -5.92 21.27 -1.96
N GLU A 16 -5.29 21.79 -3.01
CA GLU A 16 -5.93 22.71 -3.97
C GLU A 16 -7.15 22.07 -4.64
N TYR A 17 -7.08 20.78 -4.97
CA TYR A 17 -8.23 20.04 -5.50
C TYR A 17 -9.42 20.06 -4.52
N ILE A 18 -9.19 19.71 -3.25
CA ILE A 18 -10.25 19.71 -2.22
C ILE A 18 -10.78 21.13 -1.99
N GLN A 19 -9.92 22.14 -1.97
CA GLN A 19 -10.32 23.54 -1.80
C GLN A 19 -11.23 24.03 -2.94
N ASN A 20 -10.89 23.69 -4.18
CA ASN A 20 -11.63 24.16 -5.34
C ASN A 20 -12.93 23.38 -5.58
N THR A 21 -12.92 22.07 -5.36
CA THR A 21 -14.06 21.20 -5.66
C THR A 21 -14.99 20.95 -4.48
N GLN A 22 -14.50 21.12 -3.25
CA GLN A 22 -15.17 20.73 -2.01
C GLN A 22 -15.56 19.23 -1.98
N LEU A 23 -14.86 18.39 -2.72
CA LEU A 23 -15.13 16.95 -2.87
C LEU A 23 -13.95 16.10 -2.44
N ASN A 24 -14.25 15.00 -1.78
CA ASN A 24 -13.31 13.89 -1.61
C ASN A 24 -13.56 12.89 -2.74
N ALA A 25 -12.73 12.89 -3.80
CA ALA A 25 -12.90 12.03 -4.97
C ALA A 25 -12.71 10.55 -4.66
N GLU A 26 -11.82 10.25 -3.72
CA GLU A 26 -11.50 8.88 -3.28
C GLU A 26 -11.31 8.83 -1.77
N PRO A 27 -11.77 7.78 -1.09
CA PRO A 27 -11.50 7.59 0.34
C PRO A 27 -10.03 7.27 0.60
N VAL A 28 -9.55 7.62 1.79
CA VAL A 28 -8.32 7.06 2.35
C VAL A 28 -8.64 5.66 2.87
N LEU A 29 -7.89 4.66 2.44
CA LEU A 29 -8.06 3.29 2.93
C LEU A 29 -7.34 3.13 4.27
N VAL A 30 -8.11 2.81 5.30
CA VAL A 30 -7.57 2.50 6.63
C VAL A 30 -7.98 1.10 7.06
N CYS A 31 -7.09 0.43 7.78
CA CYS A 31 -7.39 -0.88 8.34
C CYS A 31 -7.23 -0.90 9.86
N HIS A 32 -7.92 -1.85 10.48
CA HIS A 32 -7.96 -2.05 11.92
C HIS A 32 -7.83 -3.54 12.28
N PRO A 33 -7.42 -3.87 13.52
CA PRO A 33 -7.56 -5.22 14.07
C PRO A 33 -9.02 -5.68 14.08
N PRO A 34 -9.31 -6.98 14.14
CA PRO A 34 -10.68 -7.47 14.23
C PRO A 34 -11.47 -6.76 15.32
N ASN A 35 -12.71 -6.36 14.99
CA ASN A 35 -13.63 -5.75 15.94
C ASN A 35 -15.01 -6.35 15.75
N LYS A 36 -15.45 -7.13 16.73
CA LYS A 36 -16.69 -7.88 16.67
C LYS A 36 -17.93 -7.00 16.46
N GLU A 37 -17.96 -5.82 17.10
CA GLU A 37 -19.10 -4.91 16.97
C GLU A 37 -19.24 -4.38 15.54
N LEU A 38 -18.11 -4.01 14.88
CA LEU A 38 -18.13 -3.58 13.47
C LEU A 38 -18.54 -4.71 12.53
N GLU A 39 -18.10 -5.94 12.81
CA GLU A 39 -18.49 -7.12 12.04
C GLU A 39 -19.99 -7.38 12.15
N ASP A 40 -20.55 -7.35 13.37
CA ASP A 40 -21.97 -7.58 13.63
C ASP A 40 -22.84 -6.50 12.97
N ILE A 41 -22.42 -5.23 13.03
CA ILE A 41 -23.10 -4.13 12.34
C ILE A 41 -23.06 -4.33 10.84
N SER A 42 -21.89 -4.67 10.28
CA SER A 42 -21.72 -4.95 8.85
C SER A 42 -22.65 -6.09 8.41
N TYR A 43 -22.71 -7.17 9.16
CA TYR A 43 -23.59 -8.30 8.90
C TYR A 43 -25.07 -7.90 8.90
N LEU A 44 -25.51 -7.08 9.86
CA LEU A 44 -26.89 -6.58 9.89
C LEU A 44 -27.28 -5.84 8.61
N PHE A 45 -26.37 -5.00 8.07
CA PHE A 45 -26.63 -4.27 6.84
C PHE A 45 -26.62 -5.15 5.60
N THR A 46 -25.65 -6.02 5.47
CA THR A 46 -25.47 -6.86 4.26
C THR A 46 -26.60 -7.85 4.05
N ASN A 47 -27.39 -8.14 5.10
CA ASN A 47 -28.61 -8.96 5.03
C ASN A 47 -29.88 -8.16 4.69
N THR A 48 -29.78 -6.85 4.47
CA THR A 48 -30.90 -6.02 4.04
C THR A 48 -30.80 -5.69 2.55
N LYS A 49 -31.87 -5.09 2.00
CA LYS A 49 -31.84 -4.58 0.61
C LYS A 49 -30.84 -3.45 0.50
N PRO A 50 -29.88 -3.50 -0.44
CA PRO A 50 -28.93 -2.41 -0.66
C PRO A 50 -29.63 -1.16 -1.20
N PHE A 51 -29.11 0.01 -0.86
CA PHE A 51 -29.54 1.30 -1.40
C PHE A 51 -29.22 1.41 -2.90
N VAL A 52 -28.03 0.93 -3.30
CA VAL A 52 -27.58 0.84 -4.69
C VAL A 52 -26.97 -0.54 -4.92
N SER A 53 -27.27 -1.13 -6.08
CA SER A 53 -26.62 -2.36 -6.54
C SER A 53 -26.37 -2.26 -8.04
N PHE A 54 -25.13 -2.53 -8.47
CA PHE A 54 -24.75 -2.56 -9.89
C PHE A 54 -23.60 -3.56 -10.11
N GLU A 55 -23.50 -4.02 -11.34
CA GLU A 55 -22.40 -4.90 -11.78
C GLU A 55 -21.45 -4.13 -12.70
N ARG A 56 -20.14 -4.34 -12.49
CA ARG A 56 -19.08 -3.80 -13.37
C ARG A 56 -17.95 -4.81 -13.50
N LYS A 57 -17.64 -5.18 -14.74
CA LYS A 57 -16.57 -6.15 -15.08
C LYS A 57 -16.69 -7.48 -14.30
N GLY A 58 -17.91 -8.01 -14.19
CA GLY A 58 -18.19 -9.26 -13.48
C GLY A 58 -18.15 -9.17 -11.95
N VAL A 59 -17.98 -7.96 -11.39
CA VAL A 59 -18.00 -7.72 -9.94
C VAL A 59 -19.31 -7.02 -9.57
N LEU A 60 -20.02 -7.59 -8.61
CA LEU A 60 -21.27 -7.03 -8.08
C LEU A 60 -20.97 -6.06 -6.93
N TYR A 61 -21.32 -4.79 -7.12
CA TYR A 61 -21.18 -3.73 -6.13
C TYR A 61 -22.51 -3.48 -5.43
N LYS A 62 -22.49 -3.44 -4.11
CA LYS A 62 -23.67 -3.12 -3.29
C LYS A 62 -23.30 -2.06 -2.28
N LEU A 63 -24.17 -1.07 -2.11
CA LEU A 63 -24.03 0.00 -1.12
C LEU A 63 -25.25 0.04 -0.23
N TRP A 64 -25.02 0.20 1.04
CA TRP A 64 -26.06 0.44 2.05
C TRP A 64 -25.82 1.81 2.69
N ARG A 65 -26.89 2.50 2.96
CA ARG A 65 -26.84 3.80 3.62
C ARG A 65 -27.20 3.64 5.09
N MET A 66 -26.31 4.01 5.97
CA MET A 66 -26.56 4.04 7.40
C MET A 66 -27.10 5.43 7.78
N ASN A 67 -28.38 5.51 8.15
CA ASN A 67 -29.05 6.74 8.58
C ASN A 67 -29.69 6.63 9.96
N HIS A 68 -29.58 5.47 10.63
CA HIS A 68 -30.17 5.25 11.94
C HIS A 68 -29.22 5.76 13.04
N PRO A 69 -29.64 6.76 13.88
CA PRO A 69 -28.75 7.40 14.87
C PRO A 69 -28.07 6.42 15.82
N ASN A 70 -28.80 5.41 16.32
CA ASN A 70 -28.26 4.43 17.25
C ASN A 70 -27.14 3.58 16.60
N LEU A 71 -27.29 3.21 15.33
CA LEU A 71 -26.27 2.45 14.61
C LEU A 71 -25.03 3.30 14.32
N ILE A 72 -25.24 4.58 13.97
CA ILE A 72 -24.12 5.54 13.80
C ILE A 72 -23.36 5.68 15.13
N THR A 73 -24.08 5.80 16.25
CA THR A 73 -23.46 5.86 17.57
C THR A 73 -22.68 4.60 17.90
N ARG A 74 -23.22 3.39 17.60
CA ARG A 74 -22.53 2.12 17.80
C ARG A 74 -21.26 2.05 16.99
N VAL A 75 -21.29 2.38 15.69
CA VAL A 75 -20.09 2.43 14.82
C VAL A 75 -19.05 3.39 15.39
N ASN A 76 -19.45 4.60 15.78
CA ASN A 76 -18.55 5.58 16.35
C ASN A 76 -17.89 5.08 17.64
N ASN A 77 -18.64 4.42 18.52
CA ASN A 77 -18.11 3.86 19.76
C ASN A 77 -17.15 2.70 19.49
N ALA A 78 -17.50 1.81 18.54
CA ALA A 78 -16.64 0.71 18.13
C ALA A 78 -15.33 1.22 17.51
N LEU A 79 -15.37 2.24 16.65
CA LEU A 79 -14.17 2.85 16.08
C LEU A 79 -13.30 3.54 17.14
N ARG A 80 -13.91 4.22 18.13
CA ARG A 80 -13.19 4.84 19.23
C ARG A 80 -12.52 3.85 20.18
N SER A 81 -13.03 2.62 20.26
CA SER A 81 -12.43 1.56 21.08
C SER A 81 -11.18 0.93 20.43
N ILE A 82 -10.93 1.23 19.16
CA ILE A 82 -9.75 0.75 18.44
C ILE A 82 -8.57 1.67 18.75
N ASP A 83 -7.54 1.11 19.36
CA ASP A 83 -6.34 1.87 19.79
C ASP A 83 -5.61 2.50 18.60
N LYS A 84 -5.50 1.78 17.47
CA LYS A 84 -4.75 2.24 16.30
C LYS A 84 -5.45 1.86 15.00
N LEU A 85 -5.54 2.83 14.11
CA LEU A 85 -5.88 2.65 12.71
C LEU A 85 -4.61 2.79 11.86
N TYR A 86 -4.50 1.97 10.82
CA TYR A 86 -3.35 1.96 9.92
C TYR A 86 -3.79 2.42 8.54
N ILE A 87 -3.11 3.42 7.98
CA ILE A 87 -3.35 3.85 6.60
C ILE A 87 -2.74 2.80 5.67
N ALA A 88 -3.59 2.12 4.89
CA ALA A 88 -3.17 1.15 3.90
C ALA A 88 -2.94 1.79 2.52
N ASP A 89 -3.73 2.83 2.17
CA ASP A 89 -3.56 3.64 0.96
C ASP A 89 -4.10 5.05 1.16
N GLY A 90 -3.56 6.01 0.39
CA GLY A 90 -4.01 7.40 0.40
C GLY A 90 -3.25 8.31 1.35
N HIS A 91 -1.97 8.06 1.62
CA HIS A 91 -1.12 8.91 2.45
C HIS A 91 -1.15 10.38 2.01
N HIS A 92 -0.96 10.67 0.71
CA HIS A 92 -1.02 12.02 0.18
C HIS A 92 -2.38 12.68 0.43
N ARG A 93 -3.51 11.96 0.26
CA ARG A 93 -4.87 12.46 0.52
C ARG A 93 -5.07 12.78 2.00
N SER A 94 -4.60 11.93 2.90
CA SER A 94 -4.64 12.15 4.34
C SER A 94 -3.85 13.41 4.74
N PHE A 95 -2.61 13.55 4.26
CA PHE A 95 -1.78 14.72 4.56
C PHE A 95 -2.32 16.02 3.94
N SER A 96 -2.94 15.94 2.76
CA SER A 96 -3.58 17.09 2.10
C SER A 96 -4.80 17.58 2.89
N SER A 97 -5.62 16.66 3.39
CA SER A 97 -6.76 16.99 4.24
C SER A 97 -6.31 17.62 5.55
N LEU A 98 -5.24 17.10 6.17
CA LEU A 98 -4.64 17.70 7.36
C LEU A 98 -4.08 19.12 7.08
N ALA A 99 -3.43 19.31 5.92
CA ALA A 99 -2.90 20.62 5.54
C ALA A 99 -4.04 21.63 5.31
N TYR A 100 -5.17 21.19 4.73
CA TYR A 100 -6.35 22.03 4.57
C TYR A 100 -7.00 22.37 5.91
N ALA A 101 -7.16 21.40 6.80
CA ALA A 101 -7.73 21.62 8.13
C ALA A 101 -6.90 22.61 9.00
N LYS A 102 -5.59 22.71 8.77
CA LYS A 102 -4.72 23.71 9.43
C LYS A 102 -4.99 25.14 8.98
N GLU A 103 -5.47 25.32 7.75
CA GLU A 103 -5.83 26.63 7.20
C GLU A 103 -7.30 26.99 7.53
N ASP A 104 -8.18 25.99 7.57
CA ASP A 104 -9.60 26.13 7.90
C ASP A 104 -10.05 24.99 8.82
N ALA A 105 -10.16 25.27 10.10
CA ALA A 105 -10.53 24.29 11.11
C ALA A 105 -11.93 23.68 10.90
N SER A 106 -12.81 24.33 10.11
CA SER A 106 -14.10 23.76 9.73
C SER A 106 -13.98 22.57 8.76
N LYS A 107 -12.82 22.38 8.13
CA LYS A 107 -12.49 21.34 7.14
C LYS A 107 -11.68 20.19 7.74
N ASN A 108 -11.85 19.89 9.01
CA ASN A 108 -11.12 18.85 9.74
C ASN A 108 -11.65 17.43 9.54
N GLN A 109 -12.32 17.18 8.42
CA GLN A 109 -12.90 15.87 8.06
C GLN A 109 -12.44 15.44 6.68
N PHE A 110 -12.30 14.14 6.50
CA PHE A 110 -12.04 13.53 5.21
C PHE A 110 -12.69 12.15 5.11
N MET A 111 -12.92 11.71 3.88
CA MET A 111 -13.56 10.43 3.61
C MET A 111 -12.60 9.27 3.82
N VAL A 112 -13.03 8.26 4.56
CA VAL A 112 -12.26 7.03 4.80
C VAL A 112 -13.07 5.80 4.40
N MET A 113 -12.36 4.77 3.90
CA MET A 113 -12.84 3.41 3.80
C MET A 113 -12.17 2.61 4.91
N VAL A 114 -12.95 2.03 5.80
CA VAL A 114 -12.45 1.32 6.98
C VAL A 114 -12.69 -0.17 6.80
N LEU A 115 -11.62 -0.99 6.85
CA LEU A 115 -11.69 -2.44 6.70
C LEU A 115 -10.92 -3.13 7.82
N PRO A 116 -11.36 -4.32 8.28
CA PRO A 116 -10.51 -5.16 9.11
C PRO A 116 -9.30 -5.63 8.28
N HIS A 117 -8.12 -5.68 8.90
CA HIS A 117 -6.88 -5.96 8.17
C HIS A 117 -6.88 -7.32 7.46
N GLN A 118 -7.69 -8.28 7.92
CA GLN A 118 -7.84 -9.59 7.25
C GLN A 118 -8.51 -9.52 5.87
N GLN A 119 -9.21 -8.43 5.57
CA GLN A 119 -9.85 -8.20 4.27
C GLN A 119 -8.94 -7.44 3.29
N ILE A 120 -7.73 -7.08 3.71
CA ILE A 120 -6.76 -6.42 2.85
C ILE A 120 -5.82 -7.46 2.28
N GLU A 121 -5.80 -7.54 0.96
CA GLU A 121 -4.85 -8.35 0.21
C GLU A 121 -3.74 -7.44 -0.33
N ILE A 122 -2.49 -7.82 -0.10
CA ILE A 122 -1.33 -7.14 -0.65
C ILE A 122 -0.89 -7.90 -1.90
N GLY A 123 -1.18 -7.33 -3.06
CA GLY A 123 -0.78 -7.89 -4.35
C GLY A 123 0.73 -7.75 -4.61
N SER A 124 1.19 -8.44 -5.66
CA SER A 124 2.55 -8.31 -6.16
C SER A 124 2.80 -6.89 -6.67
N PHE A 125 3.94 -6.31 -6.32
CA PHE A 125 4.40 -5.02 -6.78
C PHE A 125 5.67 -5.18 -7.61
N CYS A 126 5.66 -4.65 -8.85
CA CYS A 126 6.81 -4.69 -9.73
C CYS A 126 7.55 -3.35 -9.72
N ARG A 127 8.87 -3.40 -9.61
CA ARG A 127 9.75 -2.26 -9.81
C ARG A 127 10.56 -2.46 -11.09
N MET A 128 10.66 -1.41 -11.89
CA MET A 128 11.47 -1.39 -13.11
C MET A 128 12.64 -0.43 -12.90
N PHE A 129 13.85 -0.91 -13.19
CA PHE A 129 15.08 -0.15 -13.11
C PHE A 129 15.68 0.02 -14.51
N LYS A 130 16.09 1.23 -14.86
CA LYS A 130 16.65 1.57 -16.19
C LYS A 130 18.18 1.49 -16.26
N THR A 131 18.86 1.50 -15.14
CA THR A 131 20.31 1.76 -15.03
C THR A 131 21.22 0.59 -15.29
N LEU A 132 20.82 -0.41 -16.03
CA LEU A 132 21.72 -1.51 -16.39
C LEU A 132 22.65 -1.19 -17.58
N ASN A 133 22.71 0.07 -18.02
CA ASN A 133 23.48 0.47 -19.21
C ASN A 133 24.99 0.24 -19.10
N VAL A 134 25.55 -0.04 -17.93
CA VAL A 134 26.99 -0.21 -17.68
C VAL A 134 27.35 -1.64 -17.24
N LEU A 135 26.40 -2.40 -16.68
CA LEU A 135 26.66 -3.73 -16.16
C LEU A 135 26.20 -4.81 -17.16
N ARG A 136 27.12 -5.66 -17.58
CA ARG A 136 26.74 -6.90 -18.29
C ARG A 136 25.85 -7.75 -17.38
N THR A 137 24.82 -8.37 -17.96
CA THR A 137 23.82 -9.19 -17.24
C THR A 137 24.47 -10.25 -16.35
N ASP A 138 25.51 -10.92 -16.87
CA ASP A 138 26.25 -11.99 -16.16
C ASP A 138 26.94 -11.44 -14.91
N HIS A 139 27.56 -10.26 -15.02
CA HIS A 139 28.23 -9.61 -13.90
C HIS A 139 27.23 -9.18 -12.83
N PHE A 140 26.09 -8.62 -13.24
CA PHE A 140 25.02 -8.25 -12.31
C PHE A 140 24.45 -9.46 -11.57
N ILE A 141 24.22 -10.58 -12.26
CA ILE A 141 23.77 -11.83 -11.63
C ILE A 141 24.82 -12.36 -10.65
N ALA A 142 26.10 -12.29 -10.99
CA ALA A 142 27.18 -12.69 -10.09
C ALA A 142 27.23 -11.84 -8.81
N GLN A 143 27.03 -10.53 -8.93
CA GLN A 143 26.95 -9.62 -7.78
C GLN A 143 25.73 -9.91 -6.91
N LEU A 144 24.56 -10.19 -7.50
CA LEU A 144 23.37 -10.59 -6.74
C LEU A 144 23.59 -11.84 -5.89
N SER A 145 24.44 -12.76 -6.34
CA SER A 145 24.71 -14.02 -5.65
C SER A 145 25.41 -13.85 -4.29
N THR A 146 25.89 -12.66 -3.97
CA THR A 146 26.41 -12.31 -2.63
C THR A 146 25.32 -12.20 -1.57
N SER A 147 24.15 -11.69 -1.96
CA SER A 147 23.01 -11.41 -1.06
C SER A 147 21.79 -12.31 -1.30
N PHE A 148 21.77 -13.01 -2.43
CA PHE A 148 20.65 -13.86 -2.84
C PHE A 148 21.13 -15.22 -3.37
N THR A 149 20.32 -16.24 -3.15
CA THR A 149 20.36 -17.44 -3.98
C THR A 149 19.63 -17.14 -5.28
N VAL A 150 20.30 -17.34 -6.43
CA VAL A 150 19.76 -17.01 -7.77
C VAL A 150 19.46 -18.30 -8.52
N GLU A 151 18.20 -18.50 -8.91
CA GLU A 151 17.72 -19.65 -9.68
C GLU A 151 17.13 -19.17 -11.00
N LYS A 152 17.59 -19.69 -12.14
CA LYS A 152 16.99 -19.38 -13.44
C LYS A 152 15.66 -20.11 -13.59
N LEU A 153 14.64 -19.40 -14.07
CA LEU A 153 13.28 -19.90 -14.27
C LEU A 153 12.96 -19.99 -15.76
N SER A 154 12.10 -20.93 -16.14
CA SER A 154 11.57 -21.05 -17.50
C SER A 154 10.53 -19.97 -17.84
N SER A 155 9.85 -19.43 -16.83
CA SER A 155 8.81 -18.39 -17.00
C SER A 155 8.63 -17.62 -15.70
N HIS A 156 7.83 -16.55 -15.74
CA HIS A 156 7.41 -15.83 -14.53
C HIS A 156 6.78 -16.78 -13.51
N LYS A 157 7.23 -16.69 -12.26
CA LYS A 157 6.61 -17.35 -11.11
C LYS A 157 6.48 -16.34 -9.98
N PRO A 158 5.29 -16.16 -9.39
CA PRO A 158 5.12 -15.21 -8.28
C PRO A 158 5.97 -15.62 -7.08
N PRO A 159 6.45 -14.64 -6.29
CA PRO A 159 7.13 -14.92 -5.02
C PRO A 159 6.20 -15.67 -4.05
N ARG A 160 6.75 -16.60 -3.28
CA ARG A 160 6.01 -17.44 -2.33
C ARG A 160 6.00 -16.87 -0.90
N ASN A 161 6.92 -15.96 -0.62
CA ASN A 161 7.07 -15.31 0.70
C ASN A 161 7.81 -13.97 0.57
N ALA A 162 7.92 -13.24 1.68
CA ALA A 162 8.51 -11.90 1.74
C ALA A 162 10.03 -11.84 1.40
N PHE A 163 10.73 -12.96 1.34
CA PHE A 163 12.16 -13.04 1.03
C PHE A 163 12.43 -13.53 -0.40
N GLU A 164 11.40 -13.82 -1.17
CA GLU A 164 11.53 -14.21 -2.56
C GLU A 164 11.13 -13.08 -3.50
N PHE A 165 11.83 -13.01 -4.63
CA PHE A 165 11.56 -12.04 -5.70
C PHE A 165 11.62 -12.75 -7.03
N CYS A 166 10.83 -12.29 -8.01
CA CYS A 166 10.92 -12.72 -9.39
C CYS A 166 11.54 -11.57 -10.19
N MET A 167 12.68 -11.81 -10.81
CA MET A 167 13.42 -10.83 -11.61
C MET A 167 13.38 -11.21 -13.08
N TYR A 168 13.20 -10.22 -13.94
CA TYR A 168 13.37 -10.36 -15.38
C TYR A 168 14.50 -9.47 -15.85
N ILE A 169 15.52 -10.08 -16.48
CA ILE A 169 16.69 -9.39 -17.01
C ILE A 169 17.27 -10.15 -18.19
N GLY A 170 17.71 -9.44 -19.23
CA GLY A 170 18.39 -10.06 -20.38
C GLY A 170 17.55 -11.14 -21.07
N GLY A 171 16.22 -10.98 -21.15
CA GLY A 171 15.32 -11.96 -21.76
C GLY A 171 15.05 -13.21 -20.92
N SER A 172 15.51 -13.27 -19.67
CA SER A 172 15.37 -14.45 -18.80
C SER A 172 14.73 -14.10 -17.47
N TRP A 173 14.02 -15.07 -16.89
CA TRP A 173 13.43 -14.99 -15.56
C TRP A 173 14.32 -15.64 -14.52
N PHE A 174 14.38 -15.04 -13.34
CA PHE A 174 15.15 -15.55 -12.20
C PHE A 174 14.34 -15.46 -10.93
N ARG A 175 14.47 -16.45 -10.04
CA ARG A 175 14.07 -16.37 -8.65
C ARG A 175 15.26 -15.91 -7.84
N LEU A 176 15.05 -14.89 -7.02
CA LEU A 176 15.99 -14.43 -6.03
C LEU A 176 15.45 -14.79 -4.65
N THR A 177 16.20 -15.53 -3.85
CA THR A 177 15.88 -15.82 -2.46
C THR A 177 16.88 -15.11 -1.57
N SER A 178 16.42 -14.15 -0.79
CA SER A 178 17.30 -13.33 0.06
C SER A 178 17.90 -14.13 1.19
N ASN A 179 19.22 -13.98 1.40
CA ASN A 179 19.95 -14.56 2.52
C ASN A 179 19.51 -13.94 3.87
N ARG A 180 18.84 -12.79 3.86
CA ARG A 180 18.25 -12.14 5.06
C ARG A 180 17.16 -12.96 5.73
N SER A 181 16.59 -13.95 5.07
CA SER A 181 15.61 -14.86 5.67
C SER A 181 16.12 -15.51 6.97
N LYS A 182 17.45 -15.65 7.11
CA LYS A 182 18.13 -16.25 8.27
C LYS A 182 18.61 -15.22 9.30
N THR A 183 18.76 -13.95 8.92
CA THR A 183 19.44 -12.93 9.73
C THR A 183 18.58 -11.72 10.08
N ALA A 184 17.41 -11.55 9.43
CA ALA A 184 16.54 -10.41 9.66
C ALA A 184 15.90 -10.46 11.06
N THR A 185 16.31 -9.54 11.95
CA THR A 185 15.85 -9.46 13.35
C THR A 185 14.73 -8.44 13.55
N SER A 186 14.62 -7.43 12.70
CA SER A 186 13.61 -6.38 12.81
C SER A 186 12.48 -6.55 11.78
N THR A 187 11.30 -6.02 12.09
CA THR A 187 10.17 -6.01 11.14
C THR A 187 10.52 -5.27 9.84
N LEU A 188 11.25 -4.15 9.93
CA LEU A 188 11.65 -3.37 8.76
C LEU A 188 12.61 -4.14 7.83
N SER A 189 13.54 -4.92 8.38
CA SER A 189 14.48 -5.71 7.58
C SER A 189 13.81 -6.89 6.85
N ARG A 190 12.55 -7.19 7.15
CA ARG A 190 11.73 -8.23 6.52
C ARG A 190 10.82 -7.69 5.41
N ILE A 191 10.73 -6.38 5.25
CA ILE A 191 9.87 -5.78 4.23
C ILE A 191 10.54 -5.95 2.85
N PRO A 192 9.85 -6.54 1.85
CA PRO A 192 10.42 -6.81 0.53
C PRO A 192 11.03 -5.58 -0.15
N THR A 193 10.39 -4.43 -0.08
CA THR A 193 10.91 -3.19 -0.66
C THR A 193 12.20 -2.73 0.01
N THR A 194 12.33 -2.90 1.33
CA THR A 194 13.55 -2.60 2.08
C THR A 194 14.71 -3.52 1.65
N ILE A 195 14.41 -4.80 1.43
CA ILE A 195 15.42 -5.78 0.97
C ILE A 195 15.91 -5.41 -0.43
N ILE A 196 15.00 -5.17 -1.38
CA ILE A 196 15.37 -4.77 -2.74
C ILE A 196 16.20 -3.48 -2.72
N TYR A 197 15.81 -2.49 -1.93
CA TYR A 197 16.53 -1.23 -1.85
C TYR A 197 17.95 -1.42 -1.29
N ALA A 198 18.06 -2.09 -0.15
CA ALA A 198 19.34 -2.22 0.56
C ALA A 198 20.33 -3.20 -0.09
N ASP A 199 19.85 -4.22 -0.80
CA ASP A 199 20.70 -5.29 -1.34
C ASP A 199 20.85 -5.23 -2.88
N ILE A 200 20.02 -4.44 -3.57
CA ILE A 200 20.06 -4.32 -5.04
C ILE A 200 20.17 -2.85 -5.47
N ALA A 201 19.15 -2.02 -5.15
CA ALA A 201 19.03 -0.70 -5.73
C ALA A 201 20.20 0.21 -5.33
N GLN A 202 20.49 0.30 -4.06
CA GLN A 202 21.57 1.14 -3.54
C GLN A 202 22.96 0.61 -3.91
N PRO A 203 23.34 -0.65 -3.57
CA PRO A 203 24.73 -1.10 -3.78
C PRO A 203 25.07 -1.47 -5.22
N LEU A 204 24.10 -1.91 -6.05
CA LEU A 204 24.39 -2.43 -7.38
C LEU A 204 23.94 -1.47 -8.51
N LEU A 205 22.99 -0.58 -8.24
CA LEU A 205 22.43 0.34 -9.23
C LEU A 205 22.67 1.81 -8.90
N ASP A 206 23.35 2.10 -7.76
CA ASP A 206 23.63 3.46 -7.25
C ASP A 206 22.39 4.35 -7.10
N ILE A 207 21.25 3.73 -6.77
CA ILE A 207 20.00 4.44 -6.54
C ILE A 207 19.95 4.89 -5.08
N GLN A 208 20.13 6.19 -4.84
CA GLN A 208 20.23 6.77 -3.50
C GLN A 208 18.85 6.92 -2.83
N ASP A 209 17.81 7.23 -3.61
CA ASP A 209 16.41 7.31 -3.13
C ASP A 209 15.44 6.92 -4.24
N SER A 210 14.85 5.74 -4.09
CA SER A 210 13.92 5.19 -5.08
C SER A 210 12.62 5.99 -5.25
N GLN A 211 12.31 6.92 -4.33
CA GLN A 211 11.10 7.76 -4.41
C GLN A 211 11.35 9.05 -5.19
N TYR A 212 12.58 9.55 -5.18
CA TYR A 212 12.94 10.85 -5.75
C TYR A 212 13.79 10.74 -7.01
N ASP A 213 14.38 9.60 -7.25
CA ASP A 213 15.24 9.41 -8.42
C ASP A 213 14.39 9.18 -9.68
N LYS A 214 14.15 10.29 -10.42
CA LYS A 214 13.38 10.29 -11.68
C LYS A 214 14.17 9.76 -12.88
N GLN A 215 15.43 9.41 -12.71
CA GLN A 215 16.31 8.95 -13.81
C GLN A 215 16.22 7.42 -14.00
N HIS A 216 15.55 6.71 -13.09
CA HIS A 216 15.50 5.25 -13.05
C HIS A 216 14.10 4.66 -13.29
#